data_a7e39566ce6964dfb6190171d66343a8
#
_entry.id   a7e39566ce6964dfb6190171d66343a8
#
_cell.length_a   1.000
_cell.length_b   1.000
_cell.length_c   1.000
_cell.angle_alpha   90.00
_cell.angle_beta   90.00
_cell.angle_gamma   90.00
#
_symmetry.space_group_name_H-M   'P 1'
#
loop_
_entity.id
_entity.type
_entity.pdbx_description
1 polymer ?
#
loop_
_entity_poly.entity_id
_entity_poly.type
_entity_poly.pdbx_seq_one_letter_code
_entity_poly.pdbx_strand_id
1 'polypeptide(L)'
;TITCAEGGAVMTNREDVYISCDGYSDHGHDHKGVDRGADLHPFIGYNFRISELHAAVGLAQIKKLDNFLAIQKKNHTTLKNALATIPEVSFRRITDESGDSCTFLSWFLPTEEATRAVVAELKAQNILAGNFYWFINNWHYVSKWDHLKNGVTLNGLHPDLKAAVIHHATKDFVASDAIMSRCVSTAISL
;
A
#
# COMPACT_ATOMS: atom_id res chain seq x y z
N THR A 1 -9.95 -0.55 -3.44
CA THR A 1 -11.19 -0.15 -4.13
C THR A 1 -11.81 -1.32 -4.88
N ILE A 2 -11.07 -1.98 -5.78
CA ILE A 2 -11.50 -3.23 -6.42
C ILE A 2 -10.61 -4.38 -5.97
N THR A 3 -11.14 -5.59 -5.98
CA THR A 3 -10.38 -6.79 -5.62
C THR A 3 -10.75 -7.95 -6.54
N CYS A 4 -9.77 -8.80 -6.82
CA CYS A 4 -9.98 -10.10 -7.48
C CYS A 4 -9.48 -11.26 -6.60
N ALA A 5 -9.46 -11.10 -5.30
CA ALA A 5 -8.78 -11.87 -4.26
C ALA A 5 -7.27 -11.57 -4.32
N GLU A 6 -6.54 -12.24 -5.21
CA GLU A 6 -5.12 -11.96 -5.46
C GLU A 6 -4.93 -11.59 -6.93
N GLY A 7 -4.09 -10.57 -7.17
CA GLY A 7 -3.77 -10.12 -8.52
C GLY A 7 -3.31 -8.67 -8.55
N GLY A 8 -2.83 -8.27 -9.70
CA GLY A 8 -2.40 -6.90 -9.98
C GLY A 8 -2.32 -6.67 -11.48
N ALA A 9 -2.14 -5.42 -11.86
CA ALA A 9 -1.95 -5.04 -13.26
C ALA A 9 -0.88 -3.96 -13.38
N VAL A 10 -0.06 -4.06 -14.40
CA VAL A 10 0.84 -3.00 -14.84
C VAL A 10 0.29 -2.41 -16.11
N MET A 11 0.06 -1.10 -16.13
CA MET A 11 -0.36 -0.36 -17.32
C MET A 11 0.77 0.59 -17.74
N THR A 12 1.15 0.53 -19.00
CA THR A 12 2.26 1.35 -19.50
C THR A 12 2.07 1.66 -20.98
N ASN A 13 2.55 2.84 -21.42
CA ASN A 13 2.69 3.19 -22.84
C ASN A 13 4.12 2.92 -23.36
N ARG A 14 4.98 2.33 -22.53
CA ARG A 14 6.37 1.98 -22.91
C ARG A 14 6.44 0.51 -23.25
N GLU A 15 6.79 0.20 -24.50
CA GLU A 15 6.92 -1.16 -25.02
C GLU A 15 7.98 -1.97 -24.27
N ASP A 16 9.13 -1.36 -23.95
CA ASP A 16 10.22 -2.00 -23.21
C ASP A 16 9.79 -2.44 -21.80
N VAL A 17 8.95 -1.64 -21.14
CA VAL A 17 8.36 -1.99 -19.82
C VAL A 17 7.35 -3.12 -19.97
N TYR A 18 6.49 -3.06 -21.01
CA TYR A 18 5.52 -4.12 -21.28
C TYR A 18 6.22 -5.47 -21.50
N ILE A 19 7.18 -5.54 -22.41
CA ILE A 19 7.94 -6.76 -22.71
C ILE A 19 8.64 -7.31 -21.44
N SER A 20 9.23 -6.42 -20.64
CA SER A 20 9.90 -6.83 -19.39
C SER A 20 8.94 -7.39 -18.37
N CYS A 21 7.77 -6.77 -18.19
CA CYS A 21 6.75 -7.24 -17.24
C CYS A 21 6.12 -8.55 -17.72
N ASP A 22 5.82 -8.67 -19.01
CA ASP A 22 5.24 -9.86 -19.61
C ASP A 22 6.17 -11.08 -19.41
N GLY A 23 7.41 -10.98 -19.84
CA GLY A 23 8.39 -12.03 -19.65
C GLY A 23 8.69 -12.32 -18.16
N TYR A 24 8.83 -11.29 -17.33
CA TYR A 24 9.10 -11.47 -15.90
C TYR A 24 7.97 -12.25 -15.19
N SER A 25 6.73 -12.00 -15.59
CA SER A 25 5.56 -12.67 -15.01
C SER A 25 5.35 -14.09 -15.51
N ASP A 26 6.04 -14.49 -16.59
CA ASP A 26 5.98 -15.83 -17.16
C ASP A 26 7.37 -16.46 -17.36
N HIS A 27 8.08 -16.70 -16.26
CA HIS A 27 9.34 -17.43 -16.20
C HIS A 27 10.49 -16.85 -17.07
N GLY A 28 10.37 -15.64 -17.56
CA GLY A 28 11.36 -15.00 -18.43
C GLY A 28 11.17 -15.29 -19.92
N HIS A 29 10.06 -15.91 -20.34
CA HIS A 29 9.76 -16.14 -21.76
C HIS A 29 9.68 -14.83 -22.55
N ASP A 30 10.23 -14.83 -23.75
CA ASP A 30 10.17 -13.65 -24.63
C ASP A 30 8.92 -13.64 -25.53
N HIS A 31 8.13 -14.69 -25.54
CA HIS A 31 6.88 -14.88 -26.29
C HIS A 31 7.01 -14.60 -27.81
N LYS A 32 8.20 -14.81 -28.38
CA LYS A 32 8.48 -14.58 -29.81
C LYS A 32 8.47 -15.87 -30.64
N GLY A 33 8.51 -17.01 -29.98
CA GLY A 33 8.46 -18.31 -30.62
C GLY A 33 7.06 -18.64 -31.16
N VAL A 34 7.00 -19.68 -31.98
CA VAL A 34 5.71 -20.22 -32.50
C VAL A 34 4.97 -21.01 -31.43
N ASP A 35 5.65 -21.45 -30.39
CA ASP A 35 5.14 -22.10 -29.20
C ASP A 35 6.11 -21.87 -28.03
N ARG A 36 5.69 -22.24 -26.82
CA ARG A 36 6.51 -22.03 -25.60
C ARG A 36 7.86 -22.77 -25.62
N GLY A 37 7.99 -23.83 -26.40
CA GLY A 37 9.26 -24.56 -26.54
C GLY A 37 10.28 -23.85 -27.40
N ALA A 38 9.85 -22.87 -28.22
CA ALA A 38 10.70 -22.05 -29.06
C ALA A 38 11.06 -20.70 -28.44
N ASP A 39 10.43 -20.32 -27.32
CA ASP A 39 10.72 -19.07 -26.62
C ASP A 39 12.13 -19.05 -26.00
N LEU A 40 12.77 -17.91 -26.04
CA LEU A 40 14.00 -17.66 -25.31
C LEU A 40 13.70 -17.12 -23.90
N HIS A 41 14.69 -17.23 -23.01
CA HIS A 41 14.62 -16.71 -21.65
C HIS A 41 15.73 -15.67 -21.44
N PRO A 42 15.53 -14.43 -21.90
CA PRO A 42 16.58 -13.41 -21.84
C PRO A 42 16.94 -12.96 -20.43
N PHE A 43 16.08 -13.23 -19.46
CA PHE A 43 16.31 -12.90 -18.04
C PHE A 43 15.54 -13.86 -17.13
N ILE A 44 15.86 -13.82 -15.83
CA ILE A 44 15.17 -14.62 -14.82
C ILE A 44 13.78 -14.03 -14.58
N GLY A 45 12.75 -14.85 -14.70
CA GLY A 45 11.36 -14.52 -14.38
C GLY A 45 10.74 -15.49 -13.38
N TYR A 46 9.53 -15.20 -12.97
CA TYR A 46 8.75 -15.99 -12.03
C TYR A 46 7.38 -16.31 -12.60
N ASN A 47 6.58 -17.07 -11.87
CA ASN A 47 5.18 -17.29 -12.25
C ASN A 47 4.28 -16.34 -11.46
N PHE A 48 4.00 -15.19 -12.07
CA PHE A 48 3.06 -14.19 -11.56
C PHE A 48 1.82 -14.05 -12.47
N ARG A 49 1.55 -15.07 -13.29
CA ARG A 49 0.35 -15.08 -14.12
C ARG A 49 -0.89 -15.14 -13.25
N ILE A 50 -1.82 -14.22 -13.50
CA ILE A 50 -3.14 -14.25 -12.86
C ILE A 50 -3.94 -15.47 -13.35
N SER A 51 -4.66 -16.12 -12.47
CA SER A 51 -5.57 -17.20 -12.89
C SER A 51 -6.83 -16.64 -13.58
N GLU A 52 -7.41 -17.40 -14.49
CA GLU A 52 -8.67 -17.07 -15.16
C GLU A 52 -9.82 -16.76 -14.17
N LEU A 53 -9.86 -17.47 -13.05
CA LEU A 53 -10.88 -17.23 -12.01
C LEU A 53 -10.71 -15.85 -11.38
N HIS A 54 -9.48 -15.48 -11.00
CA HIS A 54 -9.21 -14.14 -10.45
C HIS A 54 -9.43 -13.05 -11.50
N ALA A 55 -9.04 -13.29 -12.74
CA ALA A 55 -9.26 -12.36 -13.84
C ALA A 55 -10.76 -12.13 -14.10
N ALA A 56 -11.58 -13.18 -14.06
CA ALA A 56 -13.04 -13.07 -14.22
C ALA A 56 -13.67 -12.23 -13.10
N VAL A 57 -13.23 -12.43 -11.84
CA VAL A 57 -13.65 -11.59 -10.72
C VAL A 57 -13.21 -10.14 -10.92
N GLY A 58 -11.94 -9.92 -11.32
CA GLY A 58 -11.40 -8.60 -11.62
C GLY A 58 -12.20 -7.87 -12.69
N LEU A 59 -12.56 -8.56 -13.78
CA LEU A 59 -13.38 -8.03 -14.86
C LEU A 59 -14.79 -7.62 -14.39
N ALA A 60 -15.38 -8.38 -13.49
CA ALA A 60 -16.67 -8.04 -12.89
C ALA A 60 -16.57 -6.83 -11.94
N GLN A 61 -15.47 -6.72 -11.21
CA GLN A 61 -15.23 -5.63 -10.27
C GLN A 61 -14.91 -4.30 -10.98
N ILE A 62 -14.11 -4.33 -12.05
CA ILE A 62 -13.74 -3.09 -12.75
C ILE A 62 -14.96 -2.39 -13.38
N LYS A 63 -15.98 -3.14 -13.75
CA LYS A 63 -17.25 -2.58 -14.26
C LYS A 63 -18.03 -1.77 -13.21
N LYS A 64 -17.68 -1.91 -11.93
CA LYS A 64 -18.29 -1.19 -10.81
C LYS A 64 -17.44 -0.03 -10.32
N LEU A 65 -16.22 0.16 -10.88
CA LEU A 65 -15.19 1.05 -10.35
C LEU A 65 -15.70 2.49 -10.21
N ASP A 66 -16.35 3.04 -11.23
CA ASP A 66 -16.85 4.42 -11.21
C ASP A 66 -17.85 4.67 -10.08
N ASN A 67 -18.76 3.71 -9.85
CA ASN A 67 -19.70 3.78 -8.74
C ASN A 67 -18.98 3.71 -7.38
N PHE A 68 -18.00 2.83 -7.23
CA PHE A 68 -17.21 2.74 -5.99
C PHE A 68 -16.45 4.04 -5.72
N LEU A 69 -15.79 4.60 -6.72
CA LEU A 69 -15.09 5.87 -6.60
C LEU A 69 -16.01 7.01 -6.23
N ALA A 70 -17.21 7.08 -6.83
CA ALA A 70 -18.18 8.13 -6.50
C ALA A 70 -18.63 8.05 -5.03
N ILE A 71 -18.91 6.85 -4.52
CA ILE A 71 -19.30 6.63 -3.12
C ILE A 71 -18.13 7.00 -2.19
N GLN A 72 -16.93 6.51 -2.48
CA GLN A 72 -15.74 6.78 -1.66
C GLN A 72 -15.40 8.27 -1.61
N LYS A 73 -15.42 8.97 -2.75
CA LYS A 73 -15.20 10.43 -2.81
C LYS A 73 -16.24 11.19 -1.98
N LYS A 74 -17.50 10.82 -2.06
CA LYS A 74 -18.55 11.41 -1.23
C LYS A 74 -18.29 11.20 0.26
N ASN A 75 -18.02 9.96 0.68
CA ASN A 75 -17.80 9.61 2.08
C ASN A 75 -16.53 10.27 2.63
N HIS A 76 -15.43 10.25 1.84
CA HIS A 76 -14.18 10.94 2.17
C HIS A 76 -14.38 12.44 2.36
N THR A 77 -15.07 13.11 1.43
CA THR A 77 -15.35 14.55 1.50
C THR A 77 -16.19 14.88 2.73
N THR A 78 -17.21 14.08 3.02
CA THR A 78 -18.06 14.27 4.20
C THR A 78 -17.24 14.22 5.49
N LEU A 79 -16.39 13.20 5.64
CA LEU A 79 -15.53 13.06 6.81
C LEU A 79 -14.48 14.17 6.88
N LYS A 80 -13.83 14.48 5.75
CA LYS A 80 -12.82 15.55 5.67
C LYS A 80 -13.41 16.90 6.11
N ASN A 81 -14.61 17.23 5.62
CA ASN A 81 -15.29 18.49 5.99
C ASN A 81 -15.64 18.52 7.47
N ALA A 82 -16.10 17.42 8.06
CA ALA A 82 -16.37 17.34 9.48
C ALA A 82 -15.10 17.53 10.32
N LEU A 83 -14.01 16.84 9.97
CA LEU A 83 -12.72 17.01 10.67
C LEU A 83 -12.10 18.40 10.47
N ALA A 84 -12.31 19.03 9.32
CA ALA A 84 -11.81 20.37 9.03
C ALA A 84 -12.43 21.48 9.91
N THR A 85 -13.51 21.20 10.62
CA THR A 85 -14.09 22.12 11.61
C THR A 85 -13.27 22.19 12.90
N ILE A 86 -12.32 21.27 13.09
CA ILE A 86 -11.44 21.19 14.27
C ILE A 86 -10.13 21.91 13.93
N PRO A 87 -9.80 23.05 14.58
CA PRO A 87 -8.65 23.88 14.20
C PRO A 87 -7.29 23.15 14.30
N GLU A 88 -7.19 22.15 15.19
CA GLU A 88 -5.99 21.38 15.43
C GLU A 88 -5.73 20.31 14.38
N VAL A 89 -6.73 20.01 13.54
CA VAL A 89 -6.61 18.96 12.51
C VAL A 89 -6.04 19.53 11.22
N SER A 90 -5.04 18.85 10.68
CA SER A 90 -4.52 19.12 9.35
C SER A 90 -4.53 17.83 8.49
N PHE A 91 -4.40 17.98 7.18
CA PHE A 91 -4.53 16.86 6.25
C PHE A 91 -3.27 16.66 5.43
N ARG A 92 -3.08 15.44 4.95
CA ARG A 92 -2.04 15.10 3.97
C ARG A 92 -2.24 15.92 2.69
N ARG A 93 -1.15 16.49 2.17
CA ARG A 93 -1.17 17.09 0.83
C ARG A 93 -1.38 15.98 -0.22
N ILE A 94 -2.34 16.16 -1.09
CA ILE A 94 -2.62 15.31 -2.24
C ILE A 94 -2.05 16.00 -3.48
N THR A 95 -1.23 15.30 -4.25
CA THR A 95 -0.59 15.85 -5.45
C THR A 95 -1.58 16.04 -6.60
N ASP A 96 -2.50 15.09 -6.75
CA ASP A 96 -3.61 15.13 -7.71
C ASP A 96 -4.90 14.72 -6.99
N GLU A 97 -5.71 15.69 -6.58
CA GLU A 97 -6.98 15.44 -5.90
C GLU A 97 -8.02 14.78 -6.82
N SER A 98 -7.92 14.99 -8.11
CA SER A 98 -8.84 14.40 -9.09
C SER A 98 -8.60 12.90 -9.27
N GLY A 99 -7.35 12.48 -9.21
CA GLY A 99 -6.90 11.10 -9.33
C GLY A 99 -6.91 10.30 -8.03
N ASP A 100 -7.19 10.94 -6.88
CA ASP A 100 -7.25 10.21 -5.60
C ASP A 100 -8.46 9.29 -5.56
N SER A 101 -8.21 8.01 -5.24
CA SER A 101 -9.25 7.00 -5.04
C SER A 101 -10.07 7.20 -3.75
N CYS A 102 -9.58 8.05 -2.85
CA CYS A 102 -10.24 8.35 -1.58
C CYS A 102 -10.48 7.12 -0.68
N THR A 103 -9.62 6.10 -0.76
CA THR A 103 -9.72 4.89 0.06
C THR A 103 -9.32 5.12 1.52
N PHE A 104 -8.49 6.13 1.76
CA PHE A 104 -8.08 6.55 3.10
C PHE A 104 -8.09 8.07 3.22
N LEU A 105 -8.51 8.56 4.36
CA LEU A 105 -8.28 9.94 4.79
C LEU A 105 -7.19 9.96 5.86
N SER A 106 -6.01 10.51 5.52
CA SER A 106 -4.93 10.73 6.48
C SER A 106 -4.98 12.14 7.03
N TRP A 107 -5.05 12.26 8.34
CA TRP A 107 -5.14 13.51 9.07
C TRP A 107 -4.18 13.54 10.26
N PHE A 108 -3.81 14.70 10.70
CA PHE A 108 -2.74 14.93 11.66
C PHE A 108 -3.23 15.82 12.81
N LEU A 109 -2.74 15.50 14.00
CA LEU A 109 -2.86 16.33 15.19
C LEU A 109 -1.53 17.05 15.50
N PRO A 110 -1.52 18.07 16.36
CA PRO A 110 -0.32 18.87 16.60
C PRO A 110 0.85 18.08 17.23
N THR A 111 0.55 17.12 18.09
CA THR A 111 1.56 16.38 18.85
C THR A 111 1.26 14.88 18.89
N GLU A 112 2.29 14.08 19.18
CA GLU A 112 2.13 12.64 19.42
C GLU A 112 1.21 12.38 20.62
N GLU A 113 1.34 13.17 21.70
CA GLU A 113 0.53 13.03 22.91
C GLU A 113 -0.95 13.20 22.59
N ALA A 114 -1.32 14.27 21.88
CA ALA A 114 -2.69 14.52 21.46
C ALA A 114 -3.21 13.36 20.57
N THR A 115 -2.36 12.87 19.66
CA THR A 115 -2.75 11.75 18.77
C THR A 115 -3.02 10.47 19.55
N ARG A 116 -2.17 10.14 20.52
CA ARG A 116 -2.37 8.98 21.38
C ARG A 116 -3.66 9.09 22.21
N ALA A 117 -3.93 10.27 22.76
CA ALA A 117 -5.16 10.52 23.52
C ALA A 117 -6.42 10.35 22.65
N VAL A 118 -6.42 10.94 21.46
CA VAL A 118 -7.55 10.82 20.52
C VAL A 118 -7.73 9.36 20.05
N VAL A 119 -6.66 8.65 19.73
CA VAL A 119 -6.73 7.24 19.33
C VAL A 119 -7.27 6.37 20.47
N ALA A 120 -6.86 6.65 21.71
CA ALA A 120 -7.39 5.94 22.89
C ALA A 120 -8.89 6.20 23.07
N GLU A 121 -9.34 7.43 22.90
CA GLU A 121 -10.76 7.79 23.00
C GLU A 121 -11.59 7.16 21.88
N LEU A 122 -11.13 7.22 20.63
CA LEU A 122 -11.78 6.54 19.50
C LEU A 122 -11.95 5.03 19.78
N LYS A 123 -10.95 4.42 20.43
CA LYS A 123 -11.02 3.03 20.86
C LYS A 123 -12.05 2.81 21.96
N ALA A 124 -12.08 3.66 22.98
CA ALA A 124 -13.02 3.59 24.08
C ALA A 124 -14.48 3.73 23.63
N GLN A 125 -14.70 4.59 22.63
CA GLN A 125 -16.02 4.81 22.01
C GLN A 125 -16.37 3.77 20.92
N ASN A 126 -15.54 2.75 20.73
CA ASN A 126 -15.71 1.72 19.71
C ASN A 126 -15.78 2.28 18.26
N ILE A 127 -15.11 3.41 17.99
CA ILE A 127 -15.05 4.08 16.68
C ILE A 127 -13.74 3.69 15.94
N LEU A 128 -13.04 2.67 16.40
CA LEU A 128 -11.72 2.32 15.86
C LEU A 128 -11.79 1.46 14.60
N ALA A 129 -12.91 0.83 14.31
CA ALA A 129 -13.08 0.08 13.07
C ALA A 129 -12.89 1.00 11.86
N GLY A 130 -11.72 0.95 11.25
CA GLY A 130 -11.37 1.81 10.12
C GLY A 130 -10.38 2.94 10.43
N ASN A 131 -9.99 3.16 11.69
CA ASN A 131 -8.95 4.12 12.04
C ASN A 131 -7.63 3.41 12.36
N PHE A 132 -6.56 3.86 11.72
CA PHE A 132 -5.22 3.27 11.86
C PHE A 132 -4.24 4.32 12.37
N TYR A 133 -3.60 4.02 13.50
CA TYR A 133 -2.45 4.77 13.99
C TYR A 133 -1.17 3.99 13.66
N TRP A 134 -0.61 4.29 12.50
CA TRP A 134 0.51 3.54 11.92
C TRP A 134 1.76 3.57 12.77
N PHE A 135 1.97 4.60 13.55
CA PHE A 135 3.15 4.75 14.39
C PHE A 135 3.32 3.66 15.45
N ILE A 136 2.20 3.07 15.92
CA ILE A 136 2.22 2.01 16.92
C ILE A 136 1.89 0.62 16.37
N ASN A 137 1.56 0.51 15.08
CA ASN A 137 1.23 -0.78 14.51
C ASN A 137 2.42 -1.38 13.73
N ASN A 138 2.41 -2.71 13.60
CA ASN A 138 3.53 -3.45 13.02
C ASN A 138 3.38 -3.70 11.51
N TRP A 139 2.33 -3.18 10.86
CA TRP A 139 2.03 -3.57 9.48
C TRP A 139 2.96 -2.93 8.46
N HIS A 140 3.14 -1.60 8.50
CA HIS A 140 3.78 -0.88 7.40
C HIS A 140 4.86 0.10 7.85
N TYR A 141 5.16 0.16 9.14
CA TYR A 141 6.20 1.05 9.64
C TYR A 141 7.47 0.25 9.95
N VAL A 142 8.51 0.44 9.14
CA VAL A 142 9.76 -0.34 9.19
C VAL A 142 10.43 -0.33 10.55
N SER A 143 10.30 0.77 11.32
CA SER A 143 10.85 0.87 12.69
C SER A 143 10.21 -0.13 13.67
N LYS A 144 9.12 -0.82 13.28
CA LYS A 144 8.44 -1.86 14.05
C LYS A 144 8.76 -3.29 13.57
N TRP A 145 9.60 -3.42 12.55
CA TRP A 145 9.89 -4.73 11.94
C TRP A 145 11.14 -5.35 12.55
N ASP A 146 10.97 -6.01 13.69
CA ASP A 146 12.07 -6.59 14.46
C ASP A 146 12.86 -7.66 13.69
N HIS A 147 12.23 -8.38 12.76
CA HIS A 147 12.92 -9.31 11.88
C HIS A 147 13.99 -8.64 11.01
N LEU A 148 13.76 -7.42 10.53
CA LEU A 148 14.77 -6.66 9.78
C LEU A 148 15.87 -6.14 10.71
N LYS A 149 15.51 -5.62 11.89
CA LYS A 149 16.48 -5.11 12.88
C LYS A 149 17.41 -6.21 13.39
N ASN A 150 16.94 -7.43 13.44
CA ASN A 150 17.69 -8.59 13.90
C ASN A 150 18.27 -9.42 12.74
N GLY A 151 17.98 -9.07 11.49
CA GLY A 151 18.43 -9.80 10.30
C GLY A 151 17.96 -11.25 10.30
N VAL A 152 16.69 -11.48 10.70
CA VAL A 152 16.09 -12.81 10.78
C VAL A 152 15.29 -13.08 9.50
N THR A 153 15.59 -14.21 8.86
CA THR A 153 14.83 -14.76 7.74
C THR A 153 14.67 -16.27 7.91
N LEU A 154 13.79 -16.88 7.13
CA LEU A 154 13.49 -18.30 7.24
C LEU A 154 14.76 -19.17 7.04
N ASN A 155 15.59 -18.85 6.05
CA ASN A 155 16.77 -19.63 5.68
C ASN A 155 18.11 -18.93 6.05
N GLY A 156 18.06 -17.84 6.81
CA GLY A 156 19.22 -16.98 7.05
C GLY A 156 19.54 -16.05 5.87
N LEU A 157 20.40 -15.09 6.11
CA LEU A 157 20.93 -14.17 5.11
C LEU A 157 22.43 -14.36 4.98
N HIS A 158 22.96 -14.11 3.77
CA HIS A 158 24.40 -13.98 3.61
C HIS A 158 24.94 -12.92 4.59
N PRO A 159 26.09 -13.12 5.23
CA PRO A 159 26.59 -12.21 6.27
C PRO A 159 26.62 -10.74 5.86
N ASP A 160 27.10 -10.44 4.64
CA ASP A 160 27.19 -9.06 4.14
C ASP A 160 25.81 -8.44 3.96
N LEU A 161 24.84 -9.20 3.42
CA LEU A 161 23.46 -8.73 3.28
C LEU A 161 22.80 -8.55 4.64
N LYS A 162 23.06 -9.44 5.59
CA LYS A 162 22.54 -9.34 6.95
C LYS A 162 23.01 -8.05 7.63
N ALA A 163 24.29 -7.74 7.54
CA ALA A 163 24.86 -6.51 8.10
C ALA A 163 24.22 -5.26 7.49
N ALA A 164 24.05 -5.24 6.17
CA ALA A 164 23.39 -4.13 5.46
C ALA A 164 21.94 -3.95 5.88
N VAL A 165 21.16 -5.04 5.95
CA VAL A 165 19.74 -5.02 6.36
C VAL A 165 19.62 -4.47 7.78
N ILE A 166 20.39 -4.98 8.73
CA ILE A 166 20.39 -4.50 10.12
C ILE A 166 20.75 -3.01 10.18
N HIS A 167 21.83 -2.62 9.51
CA HIS A 167 22.29 -1.23 9.48
C HIS A 167 21.19 -0.28 9.00
N HIS A 168 20.48 -0.64 7.92
CA HIS A 168 19.40 0.20 7.40
C HIS A 168 18.14 0.17 8.27
N ALA A 169 17.80 -0.96 8.86
CA ALA A 169 16.60 -1.10 9.68
C ALA A 169 16.72 -0.50 11.09
N THR A 170 17.95 -0.29 11.56
CA THR A 170 18.23 0.31 12.89
C THR A 170 18.52 1.81 12.84
N LYS A 171 18.47 2.43 11.66
CA LYS A 171 18.62 3.88 11.54
C LYS A 171 17.46 4.61 12.19
N ASP A 172 17.76 5.80 12.73
CA ASP A 172 16.74 6.72 13.18
C ASP A 172 16.00 7.32 11.99
N PHE A 173 14.67 7.24 12.02
CA PHE A 173 13.80 7.79 11.00
C PHE A 173 13.14 9.09 11.50
N VAL A 174 13.94 10.04 12.00
CA VAL A 174 13.49 11.26 12.71
C VAL A 174 12.37 12.00 11.97
N ALA A 175 12.54 12.21 10.66
CA ALA A 175 11.52 12.91 9.85
C ALA A 175 10.23 12.09 9.70
N SER A 176 10.36 10.78 9.52
CA SER A 176 9.20 9.87 9.42
C SER A 176 8.50 9.74 10.77
N ASP A 177 9.25 9.62 11.85
CA ASP A 177 8.71 9.55 13.21
C ASP A 177 7.93 10.82 13.57
N ALA A 178 8.47 12.00 13.24
CA ALA A 178 7.82 13.28 13.49
C ALA A 178 6.48 13.45 12.72
N ILE A 179 6.34 12.79 11.57
CA ILE A 179 5.09 12.79 10.79
C ILE A 179 4.16 11.67 11.28
N MET A 180 4.65 10.44 11.37
CA MET A 180 3.83 9.27 11.66
C MET A 180 3.29 9.27 13.09
N SER A 181 4.03 9.84 14.04
CA SER A 181 3.58 9.97 15.44
C SER A 181 2.33 10.83 15.60
N ARG A 182 2.04 11.67 14.61
CA ARG A 182 0.89 12.59 14.61
C ARG A 182 -0.20 12.23 13.60
N CYS A 183 -0.04 11.12 12.88
CA CYS A 183 -0.91 10.73 11.77
C CYS A 183 -1.90 9.64 12.17
N VAL A 184 -3.17 9.91 11.93
CA VAL A 184 -4.24 8.89 11.93
C VAL A 184 -4.75 8.76 10.51
N SER A 185 -4.91 7.52 10.03
CA SER A 185 -5.54 7.24 8.74
C SER A 185 -6.87 6.53 8.97
N THR A 186 -7.93 7.09 8.39
CA THR A 186 -9.27 6.52 8.45
C THR A 186 -9.60 5.85 7.11
N ALA A 187 -9.92 4.56 7.13
CA ALA A 187 -10.39 3.85 5.95
C ALA A 187 -11.78 4.35 5.56
N ILE A 188 -11.97 4.59 4.27
CA ILE A 188 -13.25 5.04 3.73
C ILE A 188 -13.97 3.84 3.12
N SER A 189 -15.07 3.45 3.75
CA SER A 189 -15.93 2.36 3.26
C SER A 189 -16.81 2.79 2.09
N LEU A 190 -17.32 1.79 1.37
CA LEU A 190 -18.33 1.94 0.32
C LEU A 190 -19.72 2.13 0.93
#